data_e2da5206af1fffe0144aa7dc61f7ab0c
#
_entry.id   e2da5206af1fffe0144aa7dc61f7ab0c
#
_cell.length_a   1.000
_cell.length_b   1.000
_cell.length_c   1.000
_cell.angle_alpha   90.00
_cell.angle_beta   90.00
_cell.angle_gamma   90.00
#
_symmetry.space_group_name_H-M   'P 1'
#
loop_
_entity.id
_entity.type
_entity.pdbx_description
1 polymer ?
#
loop_
_entity_poly.entity_id
_entity_poly.type
_entity_poly.pdbx_seq_one_letter_code
_entity_poly.pdbx_strand_id
1 'polypeptide(L)'
;MTYAATCIVAYLLGSIPVSLLVARRHGVDLRRTADGNPGAWNALEQLGPRRAWPAFAGDALKGTGAGLLGIAAGGVWLGYVAVGAAMLGHAFPLFAGL
;
A
#
# COMPACT_ATOMS: atom_id res chain seq x y z
N MET A 1 18.57 -1.06 15.74
CA MET A 1 18.79 -1.47 14.34
C MET A 1 17.56 -2.16 13.75
N THR A 2 17.14 -3.25 14.39
CA THR A 2 16.01 -4.05 13.88
C THR A 2 14.73 -3.22 13.74
N TYR A 3 14.39 -2.39 14.72
CA TYR A 3 13.19 -1.57 14.66
C TYR A 3 13.25 -0.56 13.52
N ALA A 4 14.36 0.18 13.42
CA ALA A 4 14.52 1.19 12.37
C ALA A 4 14.50 0.56 10.97
N ALA A 5 15.27 -0.52 10.78
CA ALA A 5 15.33 -1.22 9.51
C ALA A 5 13.96 -1.79 9.11
N THR A 6 13.28 -2.42 10.06
CA THR A 6 11.95 -3.00 9.82
C THR A 6 10.94 -1.91 9.44
N CYS A 7 10.95 -0.78 10.15
CA CYS A 7 10.04 0.33 9.84
C CYS A 7 10.31 0.92 8.45
N ILE A 8 11.57 1.04 8.06
CA ILE A 8 11.93 1.53 6.73
C ILE A 8 11.41 0.59 5.65
N VAL A 9 11.66 -0.71 5.80
CA VAL A 9 11.18 -1.71 4.84
C VAL A 9 9.66 -1.74 4.79
N ALA A 10 8.99 -1.71 5.94
CA ALA A 10 7.53 -1.69 6.02
C ALA A 10 6.95 -0.43 5.37
N TYR A 11 7.55 0.73 5.60
CA TYR A 11 7.14 1.96 4.94
C TYR A 11 7.27 1.86 3.42
N LEU A 12 8.37 1.30 2.93
CA LEU A 12 8.60 1.12 1.50
C LEU A 12 7.58 0.15 0.89
N LEU A 13 7.27 -0.95 1.60
CA LEU A 13 6.21 -1.87 1.16
C LEU A 13 4.87 -1.15 1.05
N GLY A 14 4.51 -0.40 2.08
CA GLY A 14 3.27 0.38 2.10
C GLY A 14 3.23 1.44 1.00
N SER A 15 4.38 1.96 0.61
CA SER A 15 4.51 2.98 -0.42
C SER A 15 4.24 2.46 -1.84
N ILE A 16 4.15 1.15 -2.04
CA ILE A 16 3.83 0.61 -3.36
C ILE A 16 2.40 1.03 -3.73
N PRO A 17 2.22 1.85 -4.77
CA PRO A 17 0.91 2.40 -5.12
C PRO A 17 0.10 1.41 -5.96
N VAL A 18 -0.40 0.35 -5.32
CA VAL A 18 -1.04 -0.78 -6.00
C VAL A 18 -2.23 -0.33 -6.85
N SER A 19 -3.12 0.48 -6.28
CA SER A 19 -4.30 0.95 -7.00
C SER A 19 -3.93 1.76 -8.24
N LEU A 20 -2.94 2.64 -8.12
CA LEU A 20 -2.46 3.45 -9.22
C LEU A 20 -1.90 2.57 -10.35
N LEU A 21 -1.11 1.55 -9.98
CA LEU A 21 -0.51 0.62 -10.94
C LEU A 21 -1.55 -0.26 -11.62
N VAL A 22 -2.52 -0.77 -10.86
CA VAL A 22 -3.64 -1.55 -11.41
C VAL A 22 -4.43 -0.72 -12.41
N ALA A 23 -4.78 0.52 -12.04
CA ALA A 23 -5.52 1.40 -12.93
C ALA A 23 -4.74 1.72 -14.21
N ARG A 24 -3.43 1.95 -14.10
CA ARG A 24 -2.58 2.20 -15.27
C ARG A 24 -2.55 1.04 -16.25
N ARG A 25 -2.60 -0.19 -15.74
CA ARG A 25 -2.71 -1.37 -16.62
C ARG A 25 -3.96 -1.34 -17.49
N HIS A 26 -5.00 -0.66 -17.04
CA HIS A 26 -6.26 -0.51 -17.76
C HIS A 26 -6.41 0.87 -18.41
N GLY A 27 -5.29 1.61 -18.55
CA GLY A 27 -5.28 2.89 -19.22
C GLY A 27 -5.86 4.05 -18.43
N VAL A 28 -6.01 3.92 -17.12
CA VAL A 28 -6.59 4.95 -16.24
C VAL A 28 -5.52 5.55 -15.33
N ASP A 29 -5.45 6.87 -15.27
CA ASP A 29 -4.63 7.58 -14.29
C ASP A 29 -5.53 8.07 -13.16
N LEU A 30 -5.45 7.42 -12.00
CA LEU A 30 -6.30 7.75 -10.85
C LEU A 30 -6.07 9.14 -10.30
N ARG A 31 -4.92 9.75 -10.57
CA ARG A 31 -4.63 11.12 -10.15
C ARG A 31 -5.43 12.15 -10.92
N ARG A 32 -6.01 11.75 -12.06
CA ARG A 32 -6.80 12.61 -12.95
C ARG A 32 -8.29 12.26 -12.93
N THR A 33 -8.70 11.34 -12.05
CA THR A 33 -10.09 10.90 -11.95
C THR A 33 -10.65 11.24 -10.59
N ALA A 34 -11.95 11.50 -10.52
CA ALA A 34 -12.65 11.88 -9.29
C ALA A 34 -11.91 13.00 -8.55
N ASP A 35 -11.55 12.80 -7.26
CA ASP A 35 -10.82 13.78 -6.47
C ASP A 35 -9.30 13.68 -6.61
N GLY A 36 -8.82 12.83 -7.51
CA GLY A 36 -7.39 12.61 -7.72
C GLY A 36 -6.73 11.69 -6.71
N ASN A 37 -7.48 11.12 -5.80
CA ASN A 37 -6.95 10.17 -4.82
C ASN A 37 -6.66 8.82 -5.49
N PRO A 38 -5.40 8.33 -5.51
CA PRO A 38 -5.05 7.08 -6.16
C PRO A 38 -5.37 5.83 -5.32
N GLY A 39 -6.42 5.88 -4.50
CA GLY A 39 -6.81 4.79 -3.63
C GLY A 39 -7.65 3.71 -4.31
N ALA A 40 -7.85 2.59 -3.60
CA ALA A 40 -8.61 1.46 -4.12
C ALA A 40 -10.07 1.82 -4.42
N TRP A 41 -10.67 2.72 -3.65
CA TRP A 41 -12.04 3.17 -3.90
C TRP A 41 -12.17 3.89 -5.24
N ASN A 42 -11.24 4.79 -5.55
CA ASN A 42 -11.23 5.46 -6.85
C ASN A 42 -11.01 4.44 -7.97
N ALA A 43 -10.11 3.47 -7.76
CA ALA A 43 -9.92 2.38 -8.72
C ALA A 43 -11.22 1.60 -8.94
N LEU A 44 -11.95 1.30 -7.87
CA LEU A 44 -13.25 0.61 -7.98
C LEU A 44 -14.25 1.40 -8.80
N GLU A 45 -14.35 2.71 -8.56
CA GLU A 45 -15.26 3.58 -9.29
C GLU A 45 -14.91 3.64 -10.79
N GLN A 46 -13.62 3.71 -11.13
CA GLN A 46 -13.18 3.86 -12.52
C GLN A 46 -13.14 2.56 -13.30
N LEU A 47 -12.82 1.44 -12.64
CA LEU A 47 -12.57 0.16 -13.30
C LEU A 47 -13.68 -0.87 -13.10
N GLY A 48 -14.49 -0.70 -12.05
CA GLY A 48 -15.43 -1.73 -11.59
C GLY A 48 -14.74 -2.83 -10.77
N PRO A 49 -15.54 -3.65 -10.07
CA PRO A 49 -14.98 -4.63 -9.13
C PRO A 49 -14.11 -5.69 -9.78
N ARG A 50 -14.44 -6.10 -10.99
CA ARG A 50 -13.71 -7.16 -11.68
C ARG A 50 -12.27 -6.79 -12.00
N ARG A 51 -12.02 -5.51 -12.33
CA ARG A 51 -10.68 -5.02 -12.68
C ARG A 51 -9.97 -4.40 -11.48
N ALA A 52 -10.72 -3.95 -10.49
CA ALA A 52 -10.16 -3.26 -9.32
C ALA A 52 -9.80 -4.20 -8.17
N TRP A 53 -10.31 -5.45 -8.14
CA TRP A 53 -10.04 -6.34 -7.00
C TRP A 53 -8.54 -6.55 -6.72
N PRO A 54 -7.63 -6.60 -7.73
CA PRO A 54 -6.20 -6.72 -7.41
C PRO A 54 -5.64 -5.55 -6.60
N ALA A 55 -6.25 -4.35 -6.71
CA ALA A 55 -5.85 -3.21 -5.89
C ALA A 55 -6.12 -3.47 -4.40
N PHE A 56 -7.31 -3.99 -4.08
CA PHE A 56 -7.67 -4.34 -2.71
C PHE A 56 -6.80 -5.49 -2.19
N ALA A 57 -6.61 -6.52 -3.01
CA ALA A 57 -5.78 -7.66 -2.64
C ALA A 57 -4.33 -7.23 -2.42
N GLY A 58 -3.78 -6.39 -3.28
CA GLY A 58 -2.42 -5.89 -3.16
C GLY A 58 -2.22 -5.04 -1.91
N ASP A 59 -3.18 -4.17 -1.59
CA ASP A 59 -3.12 -3.36 -0.36
C ASP A 59 -3.18 -4.24 0.89
N ALA A 60 -4.03 -5.26 0.89
CA ALA A 60 -4.10 -6.22 1.99
C ALA A 60 -2.79 -7.01 2.12
N LEU A 61 -2.23 -7.46 1.01
CA LEU A 61 -0.98 -8.23 1.02
C LEU A 61 0.21 -7.41 1.51
N LYS A 62 0.34 -6.16 1.09
CA LYS A 62 1.47 -5.33 1.56
C LYS A 62 1.38 -5.05 3.06
N GLY A 63 0.18 -4.82 3.59
CA GLY A 63 -0.03 -4.64 5.03
C GLY A 63 0.25 -5.91 5.83
N THR A 64 -0.28 -7.03 5.37
CA THR A 64 -0.04 -8.35 5.99
C THR A 64 1.44 -8.70 5.93
N GLY A 65 2.08 -8.49 4.79
CA GLY A 65 3.50 -8.74 4.62
C GLY A 65 4.35 -7.92 5.58
N ALA A 66 4.04 -6.65 5.75
CA ALA A 66 4.73 -5.78 6.71
C ALA A 66 4.57 -6.28 8.14
N GLY A 67 3.35 -6.67 8.53
CA GLY A 67 3.10 -7.21 9.86
C GLY A 67 3.87 -8.50 10.13
N LEU A 68 3.86 -9.43 9.18
CA LEU A 68 4.61 -10.68 9.30
C LEU A 68 6.12 -10.44 9.36
N LEU A 69 6.63 -9.51 8.57
CA LEU A 69 8.04 -9.11 8.63
C LEU A 69 8.40 -8.62 10.03
N GLY A 70 7.57 -7.76 10.60
CA GLY A 70 7.79 -7.21 11.94
C GLY A 70 7.79 -8.29 13.00
N ILE A 71 6.83 -9.22 12.94
CA ILE A 71 6.76 -10.35 13.88
C ILE A 71 8.02 -11.21 13.77
N ALA A 72 8.43 -11.55 12.56
CA ALA A 72 9.62 -12.37 12.32
C ALA A 72 10.89 -11.68 12.79
N ALA A 73 10.97 -10.36 12.66
CA ALA A 73 12.16 -9.58 13.04
C ALA A 73 12.25 -9.28 14.53
N GLY A 74 11.15 -9.13 15.24
CA GLY A 74 11.19 -8.68 16.63
C GLY A 74 9.94 -8.97 17.46
N GLY A 75 9.05 -9.84 17.00
CA GLY A 75 7.87 -10.25 17.74
C GLY A 75 6.64 -9.38 17.47
N VAL A 76 5.59 -9.63 18.24
CA VAL A 76 4.27 -9.04 18.01
C VAL A 76 4.28 -7.52 18.01
N TRP A 77 5.00 -6.90 18.96
CA TRP A 77 5.03 -5.45 19.06
C TRP A 77 5.70 -4.80 17.86
N LEU A 78 6.78 -5.38 17.37
CA LEU A 78 7.39 -4.90 16.14
C LEU A 78 6.46 -5.13 14.94
N GLY A 79 5.67 -6.19 14.97
CA GLY A 79 4.63 -6.42 13.96
C GLY A 79 3.63 -5.27 13.91
N TYR A 80 3.12 -4.82 15.05
CA TYR A 80 2.22 -3.67 15.08
C TYR A 80 2.87 -2.39 14.58
N VAL A 81 4.11 -2.14 14.98
CA VAL A 81 4.87 -0.97 14.55
C VAL A 81 5.09 -1.02 13.02
N ALA A 82 5.42 -2.19 12.49
CA ALA A 82 5.61 -2.38 11.05
C ALA A 82 4.32 -2.12 10.26
N VAL A 83 3.18 -2.58 10.75
CA VAL A 83 1.89 -2.29 10.12
C VAL A 83 1.64 -0.79 10.11
N GLY A 84 1.91 -0.09 11.22
CA GLY A 84 1.79 1.36 11.28
C GLY A 84 2.67 2.07 10.26
N ALA A 85 3.92 1.62 10.11
CA ALA A 85 4.84 2.17 9.12
C ALA A 85 4.34 1.92 7.69
N ALA A 86 3.79 0.75 7.43
CA ALA A 86 3.19 0.44 6.12
C ALA A 86 1.97 1.31 5.85
N MET A 87 1.15 1.59 6.86
CA MET A 87 0.01 2.50 6.72
C MET A 87 0.46 3.92 6.38
N LEU A 88 1.57 4.40 6.99
CA LEU A 88 2.15 5.68 6.63
C LEU A 88 2.63 5.68 5.18
N GLY A 89 3.26 4.59 4.74
CA GLY A 89 3.67 4.44 3.35
C GLY A 89 2.48 4.43 2.40
N HIS A 90 1.39 3.78 2.80
CA HIS A 90 0.16 3.77 2.00
C HIS A 90 -0.44 5.18 1.89
N ALA A 91 -0.46 5.93 2.99
CA ALA A 91 -1.03 7.29 3.02
C ALA A 91 -0.11 8.32 2.36
N PHE A 92 1.20 8.18 2.53
CA PHE A 92 2.21 9.11 2.00
C PHE A 92 3.27 8.34 1.21
N PRO A 93 2.92 7.78 0.06
CA PRO A 93 3.78 6.85 -0.66
C PRO A 93 4.98 7.55 -1.33
N LEU A 94 6.17 7.09 -0.99
CA LEU A 94 7.40 7.59 -1.60
C LEU A 94 7.39 7.40 -3.12
N PHE A 95 6.94 6.21 -3.57
CA PHE A 95 6.98 5.83 -4.98
C PHE A 95 5.88 6.50 -5.82
N ALA A 96 4.93 7.15 -5.17
CA ALA A 96 3.86 7.88 -5.88
C ALA A 96 4.04 9.40 -5.81
N GLY A 97 5.20 9.87 -5.29
CA GLY A 97 5.52 11.29 -5.24
C GLY A 97 4.93 12.00 -4.03
N LEU A 98 4.60 11.25 -2.99
CA LEU A 98 4.08 11.80 -1.72
C LEU A 98 2.81 12.64 -1.92
#